data_1cfe03417514cbc46d13f4971e30ee7e
#
_entry.id   1cfe03417514cbc46d13f4971e30ee7e
#
_cell.length_a   1.000
_cell.length_b   1.000
_cell.length_c   1.000
_cell.angle_alpha   90.00
_cell.angle_beta   90.00
_cell.angle_gamma   90.00
#
_symmetry.space_group_name_H-M   'P 1'
#
loop_
_entity.id
_entity.type
_entity.pdbx_description
1 polymer ?
#
loop_
_entity_poly.entity_id
_entity_poly.type
_entity_poly.pdbx_seq_one_letter_code
_entity_poly.pdbx_strand_id
1 'polypeptide(L)'
;VYGMYGVRWDNEHKEQSGDFDTRLGKFYIDNHAGFIFNKTNRLKQPSKTPLMADSVTIKSGTYNKDGVDYPYRGMPFYYWSTSNTMGEDNMVHLIHDGFSNFSFFDGSCRSFFGPSLRHAMAVRIRQATTENLEILNIY
;
A
#
# COMPACT_ATOMS: atom_id res chain seq x y z
N VAL A 1 -0.83 -19.34 4.94
CA VAL A 1 -0.17 -18.06 4.63
C VAL A 1 -0.71 -17.03 5.62
N TYR A 2 0.16 -16.47 6.47
CA TYR A 2 -0.24 -15.41 7.38
C TYR A 2 -0.18 -14.09 6.61
N GLY A 3 -1.33 -13.46 6.38
CA GLY A 3 -1.39 -12.12 5.85
C GLY A 3 -0.92 -11.10 6.88
N MET A 4 -0.11 -10.12 6.48
CA MET A 4 0.23 -8.98 7.31
C MET A 4 -0.36 -7.72 6.68
N TYR A 5 -0.94 -6.87 7.51
CA TYR A 5 -1.42 -5.57 7.08
C TYR A 5 -0.26 -4.58 7.07
N GLY A 6 0.07 -4.06 5.88
CA GLY A 6 1.04 -2.99 5.74
C GLY A 6 0.36 -1.62 5.79
N VAL A 7 1.06 -0.65 6.37
CA VAL A 7 0.66 0.76 6.32
C VAL A 7 0.98 1.32 4.94
N ARG A 8 0.14 2.22 4.44
CA ARG A 8 0.38 2.88 3.16
C ARG A 8 1.67 3.69 3.20
N TRP A 9 2.56 3.41 2.24
CA TRP A 9 3.76 4.18 1.95
C TRP A 9 3.71 4.63 0.50
N ASP A 10 3.60 5.93 0.26
CA ASP A 10 3.52 6.51 -1.06
C ASP A 10 4.66 7.44 -1.33
N ASN A 11 5.39 7.21 -2.41
CA ASN A 11 6.31 8.21 -2.96
C ASN A 11 5.55 9.41 -3.58
N GLU A 12 4.27 9.28 -3.88
CA GLU A 12 3.42 10.43 -4.26
C GLU A 12 3.44 11.55 -3.20
N HIS A 13 3.80 11.23 -1.96
CA HIS A 13 4.01 12.23 -0.91
C HIS A 13 5.22 13.14 -1.16
N LYS A 14 6.25 12.62 -1.82
CA LYS A 14 7.45 13.40 -2.13
C LYS A 14 7.22 14.36 -3.30
N GLU A 15 6.29 14.03 -4.18
CA GLU A 15 6.02 14.83 -5.37
C GLU A 15 5.08 16.01 -5.10
N GLN A 16 4.51 16.14 -3.89
CA GLN A 16 3.61 17.23 -3.48
C GLN A 16 2.82 17.83 -4.67
N SER A 17 2.27 16.98 -5.50
CA SER A 17 1.45 17.47 -6.59
C SER A 17 0.20 18.09 -5.98
N GLY A 18 -0.18 19.27 -6.43
CA GLY A 18 -1.37 19.96 -5.93
C GLY A 18 -2.66 19.14 -6.01
N ASP A 19 -2.66 18.06 -6.81
CA ASP A 19 -3.73 17.07 -6.91
C ASP A 19 -3.84 16.19 -5.65
N PHE A 20 -2.73 15.88 -4.99
CA PHE A 20 -2.74 15.11 -3.75
C PHE A 20 -3.40 15.89 -2.62
N ASP A 21 -3.01 17.14 -2.41
CA ASP A 21 -3.60 18.04 -1.40
C ASP A 21 -5.08 18.32 -1.66
N THR A 22 -5.49 18.37 -2.92
CA THR A 22 -6.89 18.61 -3.28
C THR A 22 -7.77 17.40 -3.04
N ARG A 23 -7.29 16.18 -3.26
CA ARG A 23 -8.05 14.93 -3.08
C ARG A 23 -8.04 14.41 -1.64
N LEU A 24 -6.86 14.34 -1.04
CA LEU A 24 -6.64 13.60 0.21
C LEU A 24 -6.51 14.51 1.43
N GLY A 25 -6.12 15.76 1.25
CA GLY A 25 -5.82 16.70 2.32
C GLY A 25 -4.33 16.81 2.62
N LYS A 26 -3.98 17.68 3.56
CA LYS A 26 -2.58 18.00 3.86
C LYS A 26 -1.90 16.93 4.71
N PHE A 27 -0.69 16.59 4.31
CA PHE A 27 0.26 15.77 5.07
C PHE A 27 1.33 16.64 5.68
N TYR A 28 1.94 16.13 6.72
CA TYR A 28 3.15 16.69 7.29
C TYR A 28 4.27 15.67 7.12
N ILE A 29 5.37 16.11 6.54
CA ILE A 29 6.59 15.31 6.42
C ILE A 29 7.59 15.88 7.42
N ASP A 30 8.05 15.05 8.35
CA ASP A 30 9.19 15.40 9.17
C ASP A 30 10.48 15.20 8.35
N ASN A 31 11.06 16.30 7.92
CA ASN A 31 12.27 16.30 7.10
C ASN A 31 13.50 15.72 7.82
N HIS A 32 13.50 15.64 9.16
CA HIS A 32 14.62 15.11 9.94
C HIS A 32 14.57 13.58 10.06
N ALA A 33 13.39 13.02 10.24
CA ALA A 33 13.20 11.59 10.48
C ALA A 33 12.61 10.83 9.27
N GLY A 34 12.17 11.55 8.23
CA GLY A 34 11.52 10.94 7.07
C GLY A 34 10.13 10.35 7.37
N PHE A 35 9.57 10.65 8.54
CA PHE A 35 8.23 10.17 8.90
C PHE A 35 7.14 11.00 8.23
N ILE A 36 6.12 10.31 7.78
CA ILE A 36 4.92 10.90 7.18
C ILE A 36 3.81 10.88 8.21
N PHE A 37 3.30 12.05 8.56
CA PHE A 37 2.19 12.20 9.49
C PHE A 37 0.92 12.62 8.75
N ASN A 38 -0.14 11.87 8.95
CA ASN A 38 -1.46 12.23 8.47
C ASN A 38 -2.21 13.00 9.55
N LYS A 39 -2.57 14.24 9.25
CA LYS A 39 -3.48 15.00 10.14
C LYS A 39 -4.90 14.52 9.88
N THR A 40 -5.42 13.64 10.72
CA THR A 40 -6.73 12.98 10.53
C THR A 40 -7.88 13.99 10.40
N ASN A 41 -7.82 15.10 11.11
CA ASN A 41 -8.81 16.19 11.04
C ASN A 41 -8.72 17.03 9.74
N ARG A 42 -7.72 16.78 8.89
CA ARG A 42 -7.54 17.46 7.60
C ARG A 42 -7.74 16.55 6.40
N LEU A 43 -8.02 15.28 6.63
CA LEU A 43 -8.37 14.36 5.56
C LEU A 43 -9.75 14.71 4.99
N LYS A 44 -9.83 14.86 3.67
CA LYS A 44 -11.08 15.23 3.01
C LYS A 44 -12.05 14.06 2.85
N GLN A 45 -11.52 12.85 2.70
CA GLN A 45 -12.30 11.63 2.47
C GLN A 45 -11.75 10.47 3.33
N PRO A 46 -11.85 10.55 4.68
CA PRO A 46 -11.26 9.53 5.55
C PRO A 46 -11.83 8.13 5.29
N SER A 47 -13.12 8.02 4.91
CA SER A 47 -13.77 6.75 4.55
C SER A 47 -13.35 6.18 3.20
N LYS A 48 -12.61 6.92 2.39
CA LYS A 48 -12.06 6.49 1.09
C LYS A 48 -10.54 6.51 1.06
N THR A 49 -9.90 6.97 2.12
CA THR A 49 -8.43 7.02 2.22
C THR A 49 -7.95 5.80 3.00
N PRO A 50 -7.32 4.82 2.33
CA PRO A 50 -6.86 3.60 2.97
C PRO A 50 -5.65 3.89 3.85
N LEU A 51 -5.64 3.30 5.04
CA LEU A 51 -4.55 3.34 6.01
C LEU A 51 -3.70 2.08 5.92
N MET A 52 -4.33 0.92 5.98
CA MET A 52 -3.67 -0.37 5.94
C MET A 52 -4.32 -1.26 4.86
N ALA A 53 -3.55 -2.19 4.35
CA ALA A 53 -4.02 -3.22 3.41
C ALA A 53 -3.25 -4.52 3.59
N ASP A 54 -3.79 -5.62 3.10
CA ASP A 54 -2.99 -6.83 2.87
C ASP A 54 -1.83 -6.46 1.96
N SER A 55 -0.60 -6.80 2.37
CA SER A 55 0.60 -6.38 1.67
C SER A 55 1.65 -7.46 1.58
N VAL A 56 2.41 -7.43 0.51
CA VAL A 56 3.47 -8.40 0.22
C VAL A 56 4.64 -7.71 -0.49
N THR A 57 5.85 -8.20 -0.25
CA THR A 57 7.00 -7.81 -1.08
C THR A 57 7.19 -8.77 -2.25
N ILE A 58 7.49 -8.20 -3.42
CA ILE A 58 7.89 -8.94 -4.63
C ILE A 58 9.40 -8.82 -4.87
N LYS A 59 10.14 -8.23 -3.93
CA LYS A 59 11.59 -8.07 -4.01
C LYS A 59 12.26 -9.40 -4.29
N SER A 60 13.20 -9.41 -5.23
CA SER A 60 14.06 -10.56 -5.49
C SER A 60 15.16 -10.67 -4.43
N GLY A 61 15.75 -11.88 -4.32
CA GLY A 61 16.83 -12.18 -3.38
C GLY A 61 16.35 -12.87 -2.11
N THR A 62 17.29 -13.08 -1.22
CA THR A 62 17.09 -13.80 0.05
C THR A 62 17.62 -12.98 1.22
N TYR A 63 17.13 -13.27 2.41
CA TYR A 63 17.75 -12.84 3.67
C TYR A 63 18.18 -14.08 4.47
N ASN A 64 19.30 -13.99 5.17
CA ASN A 64 19.79 -15.04 6.00
C ASN A 64 19.26 -14.88 7.44
N LYS A 65 18.71 -15.94 7.99
CA LYS A 65 18.35 -16.02 9.40
C LYS A 65 18.81 -17.36 9.95
N ASP A 66 19.67 -17.31 10.96
CA ASP A 66 20.20 -18.48 11.65
C ASP A 66 20.88 -19.50 10.71
N GLY A 67 21.57 -19.00 9.65
CA GLY A 67 22.24 -19.82 8.65
C GLY A 67 21.34 -20.38 7.55
N VAL A 68 20.06 -20.02 7.53
CA VAL A 68 19.09 -20.42 6.49
C VAL A 68 18.71 -19.24 5.64
N ASP A 69 18.74 -19.40 4.32
CA ASP A 69 18.34 -18.39 3.35
C ASP A 69 16.84 -18.50 3.05
N TYR A 70 16.13 -17.40 3.28
CA TYR A 70 14.70 -17.26 3.02
C TYR A 70 14.47 -16.26 1.88
N PRO A 71 13.58 -16.54 0.91
CA PRO A 71 13.28 -15.59 -0.14
C PRO A 71 12.53 -14.38 0.43
N TYR A 72 12.87 -13.17 -0.06
CA TYR A 72 12.07 -11.98 0.22
C TYR A 72 10.70 -12.04 -0.45
N ARG A 73 10.66 -12.56 -1.68
CA ARG A 73 9.45 -12.61 -2.50
C ARG A 73 8.33 -13.42 -1.82
N GLY A 74 7.17 -12.80 -1.65
CA GLY A 74 6.02 -13.42 -0.99
C GLY A 74 5.97 -13.23 0.52
N MET A 75 6.94 -12.55 1.12
CA MET A 75 6.87 -12.18 2.53
C MET A 75 5.82 -11.09 2.76
N PRO A 76 5.00 -11.21 3.80
CA PRO A 76 4.19 -10.10 4.27
C PRO A 76 5.07 -8.90 4.61
N PHE A 77 4.61 -7.70 4.28
CA PHE A 77 5.41 -6.51 4.51
C PHE A 77 4.63 -5.43 5.29
N TYR A 78 5.35 -4.64 6.09
CA TYR A 78 4.74 -3.67 7.01
C TYR A 78 4.29 -2.37 6.33
N TYR A 79 4.55 -2.20 5.05
CA TYR A 79 4.01 -1.10 4.25
C TYR A 79 3.73 -1.55 2.80
N TRP A 80 2.93 -0.78 2.09
CA TRP A 80 2.60 -0.98 0.69
C TRP A 80 2.59 0.35 -0.07
N SER A 81 2.87 0.29 -1.37
CA SER A 81 2.81 1.42 -2.29
C SER A 81 1.74 1.22 -3.37
N THR A 82 1.41 2.28 -4.08
CA THR A 82 0.39 2.26 -5.15
C THR A 82 0.89 1.66 -6.45
N SER A 83 2.21 1.52 -6.61
CA SER A 83 2.86 0.87 -7.76
C SER A 83 4.33 0.57 -7.45
N ASN A 84 4.95 -0.30 -8.25
CA ASN A 84 6.38 -0.60 -8.15
C ASN A 84 7.28 0.33 -9.01
N THR A 85 6.73 1.38 -9.61
CA THR A 85 7.42 2.21 -10.62
C THR A 85 8.63 2.98 -10.10
N MET A 86 8.86 3.01 -8.79
CA MET A 86 9.97 3.73 -8.16
C MET A 86 10.91 2.81 -7.35
N GLY A 87 10.98 1.52 -7.68
CA GLY A 87 11.77 0.54 -6.93
C GLY A 87 11.12 0.12 -5.61
N GLU A 88 9.85 0.44 -5.43
CA GLU A 88 9.05 -0.02 -4.30
C GLU A 88 8.51 -1.42 -4.61
N ASP A 89 9.15 -2.42 -4.03
CA ASP A 89 8.81 -3.84 -4.27
C ASP A 89 7.65 -4.33 -3.40
N ASN A 90 6.99 -3.42 -2.67
CA ASN A 90 5.94 -3.77 -1.71
C ASN A 90 4.59 -3.23 -2.19
N MET A 91 3.67 -4.13 -2.42
CA MET A 91 2.37 -3.81 -3.03
C MET A 91 1.20 -4.38 -2.23
N VAL A 92 0.02 -3.90 -2.55
CA VAL A 92 -1.23 -4.51 -2.11
C VAL A 92 -1.27 -5.95 -2.61
N HIS A 93 -1.65 -6.88 -1.73
CA HIS A 93 -1.73 -8.30 -2.01
C HIS A 93 -3.18 -8.76 -2.12
N LEU A 94 -3.52 -9.34 -3.27
CA LEU A 94 -4.85 -9.90 -3.55
C LEU A 94 -4.92 -11.36 -3.10
N ILE A 95 -4.72 -11.58 -1.80
CA ILE A 95 -4.56 -12.92 -1.21
C ILE A 95 -5.87 -13.69 -1.02
N HIS A 96 -7.01 -13.00 -1.12
CA HIS A 96 -8.34 -13.57 -0.86
C HIS A 96 -9.11 -13.75 -2.16
N ASP A 97 -8.70 -14.67 -3.03
CA ASP A 97 -9.36 -14.97 -4.32
C ASP A 97 -9.52 -13.71 -5.19
N GLY A 98 -8.43 -12.98 -5.37
CA GLY A 98 -8.41 -11.74 -6.13
C GLY A 98 -8.88 -10.50 -5.37
N PHE A 99 -9.17 -10.62 -4.08
CA PHE A 99 -9.53 -9.52 -3.19
C PHE A 99 -8.40 -9.20 -2.21
N SER A 100 -8.39 -7.95 -1.73
CA SER A 100 -7.57 -7.47 -0.62
C SER A 100 -8.43 -6.73 0.38
N ASN A 101 -8.10 -6.87 1.67
CA ASN A 101 -8.77 -6.15 2.74
C ASN A 101 -8.04 -4.84 3.02
N PHE A 102 -8.83 -3.80 3.29
CA PHE A 102 -8.34 -2.48 3.63
C PHE A 102 -8.99 -1.97 4.90
N SER A 103 -8.22 -1.32 5.75
CA SER A 103 -8.76 -0.42 6.77
C SER A 103 -8.59 1.04 6.32
N PHE A 104 -9.51 1.89 6.73
CA PHE A 104 -9.56 3.29 6.35
C PHE A 104 -9.37 4.20 7.56
N PHE A 105 -9.07 5.49 7.30
CA PHE A 105 -8.85 6.47 8.36
C PHE A 105 -10.09 6.78 9.21
N ASP A 106 -11.28 6.41 8.76
CA ASP A 106 -12.52 6.49 9.55
C ASP A 106 -12.78 5.26 10.44
N GLY A 107 -11.86 4.30 10.44
CA GLY A 107 -11.96 3.05 11.18
C GLY A 107 -12.75 1.94 10.46
N SER A 108 -13.34 2.20 9.29
CA SER A 108 -14.02 1.16 8.52
C SER A 108 -13.04 0.18 7.89
N CYS A 109 -13.51 -1.08 7.69
CA CYS A 109 -12.78 -2.11 6.97
C CYS A 109 -13.62 -2.63 5.83
N ARG A 110 -13.01 -2.83 4.65
CA ARG A 110 -13.69 -3.31 3.44
C ARG A 110 -12.75 -4.13 2.58
N SER A 111 -13.33 -5.12 1.86
CA SER A 111 -12.62 -5.89 0.83
C SER A 111 -12.90 -5.30 -0.55
N PHE A 112 -11.88 -5.31 -1.41
CA PHE A 112 -12.00 -4.84 -2.78
C PHE A 112 -11.38 -5.83 -3.76
N PHE A 113 -12.07 -6.04 -4.86
CA PHE A 113 -11.57 -6.82 -5.98
C PHE A 113 -10.47 -6.07 -6.73
N GLY A 114 -9.38 -6.75 -7.08
CA GLY A 114 -8.20 -6.15 -7.68
C GLY A 114 -8.48 -5.16 -8.82
N PRO A 115 -9.21 -5.53 -9.87
CA PRO A 115 -9.55 -4.62 -10.98
C PRO A 115 -10.29 -3.35 -10.57
N SER A 116 -11.02 -3.35 -9.46
CA SER A 116 -11.77 -2.18 -8.98
C SER A 116 -10.94 -1.18 -8.15
N LEU A 117 -9.74 -1.55 -7.73
CA LEU A 117 -8.92 -0.78 -6.78
C LEU A 117 -8.62 0.65 -7.23
N ARG A 118 -8.49 0.88 -8.55
CA ARG A 118 -8.17 2.21 -9.09
C ARG A 118 -9.24 3.27 -8.78
N HIS A 119 -10.49 2.87 -8.76
CA HIS A 119 -11.63 3.78 -8.66
C HIS A 119 -12.39 3.70 -7.33
N ALA A 120 -12.12 2.65 -6.55
CA ALA A 120 -12.83 2.36 -5.31
C ALA A 120 -12.45 3.32 -4.16
N MET A 121 -11.29 3.94 -4.24
CA MET A 121 -10.70 4.73 -3.17
C MET A 121 -10.23 6.10 -3.65
N ALA A 122 -9.95 7.00 -2.71
CA ALA A 122 -9.36 8.30 -3.00
C ALA A 122 -7.89 8.17 -3.48
N VAL A 123 -7.20 7.09 -3.08
CA VAL A 123 -5.86 6.74 -3.57
C VAL A 123 -5.98 5.90 -4.82
N ARG A 124 -5.25 6.23 -5.85
CA ARG A 124 -5.24 5.48 -7.12
C ARG A 124 -4.21 4.37 -7.06
N ILE A 125 -4.64 3.15 -6.76
CA ILE A 125 -3.77 1.98 -6.83
C ILE A 125 -3.62 1.60 -8.31
N ARG A 126 -2.39 1.54 -8.78
CA ARG A 126 -2.05 1.25 -10.19
C ARG A 126 -1.60 -0.18 -10.40
N GLN A 127 -1.09 -0.80 -9.35
CA GLN A 127 -0.60 -2.16 -9.37
C GLN A 127 -0.90 -2.86 -8.06
N ALA A 128 -1.15 -4.14 -8.14
CA ALA A 128 -1.29 -5.04 -7.00
C ALA A 128 -0.60 -6.36 -7.31
N THR A 129 -0.42 -7.21 -6.32
CA THR A 129 0.14 -8.54 -6.48
C THR A 129 -0.96 -9.58 -6.30
N THR A 130 -1.08 -10.52 -7.22
CA THR A 130 -2.00 -11.66 -7.13
C THR A 130 -1.54 -12.64 -6.06
N GLU A 131 -2.37 -13.62 -5.71
CA GLU A 131 -2.02 -14.71 -4.79
C GLU A 131 -0.81 -15.54 -5.28
N ASN A 132 -0.59 -15.60 -6.58
CA ASN A 132 0.56 -16.27 -7.20
C ASN A 132 1.80 -15.37 -7.31
N LEU A 133 1.80 -14.21 -6.66
CA LEU A 133 2.88 -13.22 -6.67
C LEU A 133 3.16 -12.62 -8.04
N GLU A 134 2.18 -12.58 -8.92
CA GLU A 134 2.25 -11.90 -10.21
C GLU A 134 1.79 -10.45 -10.08
N ILE A 135 2.41 -9.55 -10.85
CA ILE A 135 2.00 -8.13 -10.86
C ILE A 135 0.75 -7.96 -11.73
N LEU A 136 -0.32 -7.50 -11.13
CA LEU A 136 -1.53 -7.08 -11.82
C LEU A 136 -1.48 -5.57 -12.05
N ASN A 137 -1.51 -5.14 -13.31
CA ASN A 137 -1.68 -3.75 -13.67
C ASN A 137 -3.17 -3.39 -13.64
N ILE A 138 -3.51 -2.30 -12.95
CA ILE A 138 -4.88 -1.84 -12.73
C ILE A 138 -5.11 -0.57 -13.55
N TYR A 139 -5.90 -0.68 -14.61
CA TYR A 139 -6.16 0.38 -15.60
C TYR A 139 -7.42 1.18 -15.33
#